data_c4901858bd960f153dee3dfb964e00e2
#
_entry.id   c4901858bd960f153dee3dfb964e00e2
#
_cell.length_a   1.000
_cell.length_b   1.000
_cell.length_c   1.000
_cell.angle_alpha   90.00
_cell.angle_beta   90.00
_cell.angle_gamma   90.00
#
_symmetry.space_group_name_H-M   'P 1'
#
loop_
_entity.id
_entity.type
_entity.pdbx_description
1 polymer ?
#
loop_
_entity_poly.entity_id
_entity_poly.type
_entity_poly.pdbx_seq_one_letter_code
_entity_poly.pdbx_strand_id
1 'polypeptide(L)'
;MLSILLGHSYFLRLDPKQWKRAKPYPPLATLQVAARLRDLGHRVDLFDAMLAEGIGEYERKLAALEPQLVLLYEDNYNFLTKMCLARMRAAACRMIAAARRAGARVIVAGSDATDEPEAYLAAGSDAVLAGEGIEALEVLLQRLDARPSIGSGDLVLGVAGVTGSVTGCSSGRTAPKRIPPARGALPAPAWDLIDIERYRAVWHDAHGRFSLNMAASRGCSFRCAWCAKPIWGNRYLQRPATDVAAEMLRLKADLAPDHIWFADDIFGFRADWVREFAGTLAASGGGIPFTIQTRADLVTERMAAALREAGCEEAWLGAESGSQRVLDAMSKGIRVAEIHVARARLGAAGIRAGFFIQLGYLGEELPDILATRELIETARPDDIGVSVAYPLPGTKFHELVSGQLGEKTHWQASGELAMMFQGTYTSAFYREVRDLLHEEVGVSSPQDSRSLRRRWKRLLARQESFLNLTPPGPAIAASPAAGLT
;
A
#
# COMPACT_ATOMS: atom_id res chain seq x y z
N MET A 1 17.00 -26.79 10.84
CA MET A 1 15.62 -26.41 11.26
C MET A 1 15.73 -25.34 12.34
N LEU A 2 15.20 -24.12 12.08
CA LEU A 2 15.23 -22.99 13.01
C LEU A 2 13.85 -22.80 13.67
N SER A 3 13.85 -22.26 14.90
CA SER A 3 12.67 -21.70 15.53
C SER A 3 12.60 -20.22 15.19
N ILE A 4 11.57 -19.81 14.44
CA ILE A 4 11.41 -18.47 13.89
C ILE A 4 10.15 -17.83 14.44
N LEU A 5 10.29 -16.64 15.05
CA LEU A 5 9.15 -15.77 15.31
C LEU A 5 9.06 -14.75 14.18
N LEU A 6 8.03 -14.88 13.36
CA LEU A 6 7.70 -13.94 12.30
C LEU A 6 6.80 -12.83 12.87
N GLY A 7 6.91 -11.61 12.35
CA GLY A 7 6.06 -10.50 12.77
C GLY A 7 6.12 -9.34 11.80
N HIS A 8 5.32 -8.33 12.07
CA HIS A 8 5.30 -7.04 11.39
C HIS A 8 5.13 -5.92 12.40
N SER A 9 5.37 -4.67 12.02
CA SER A 9 5.36 -3.53 12.94
C SER A 9 4.15 -2.60 12.81
N TYR A 10 3.17 -2.96 11.98
CA TYR A 10 1.98 -2.14 11.81
C TYR A 10 0.95 -2.40 12.92
N PHE A 11 0.98 -1.58 13.97
CA PHE A 11 -0.03 -1.57 15.03
C PHE A 11 -1.15 -0.60 14.67
N LEU A 12 -2.37 -1.09 14.46
CA LEU A 12 -3.52 -0.26 14.10
C LEU A 12 -3.76 0.87 15.12
N ARG A 13 -3.54 0.61 16.42
CA ARG A 13 -3.68 1.59 17.51
C ARG A 13 -2.72 2.79 17.40
N LEU A 14 -1.60 2.65 16.70
CA LEU A 14 -0.64 3.75 16.47
C LEU A 14 -1.07 4.68 15.33
N ASP A 15 -2.13 4.33 14.58
CA ASP A 15 -2.70 5.16 13.51
C ASP A 15 -4.15 5.56 13.85
N PRO A 16 -4.39 6.74 14.47
CA PRO A 16 -5.71 7.15 14.95
C PRO A 16 -6.79 7.17 13.86
N LYS A 17 -6.42 7.52 12.61
CA LYS A 17 -7.36 7.52 11.48
C LYS A 17 -7.83 6.12 11.16
N GLN A 18 -6.89 5.17 11.07
CA GLN A 18 -7.21 3.78 10.73
C GLN A 18 -7.87 3.06 11.91
N TRP A 19 -7.47 3.38 13.13
CA TRP A 19 -8.14 2.90 14.33
C TRP A 19 -9.62 3.28 14.33
N LYS A 20 -9.94 4.56 14.05
CA LYS A 20 -11.33 5.04 13.94
C LYS A 20 -12.09 4.37 12.79
N ARG A 21 -11.41 4.07 11.68
CA ARG A 21 -12.02 3.36 10.53
C ARG A 21 -12.35 1.91 10.85
N ALA A 22 -11.65 1.29 11.77
CA ALA A 22 -11.84 -0.09 12.24
C ALA A 22 -11.97 -1.11 11.08
N LYS A 23 -11.04 -1.03 10.10
CA LYS A 23 -10.96 -1.96 8.96
C LYS A 23 -9.62 -2.69 8.96
N PRO A 24 -9.31 -3.51 9.97
CA PRO A 24 -8.06 -4.26 10.01
C PRO A 24 -8.09 -5.40 8.99
N TYR A 25 -6.96 -5.63 8.35
CA TYR A 25 -6.74 -6.81 7.52
C TYR A 25 -5.53 -7.60 8.02
N PRO A 26 -5.59 -8.94 8.01
CA PRO A 26 -4.43 -9.77 8.31
C PRO A 26 -3.22 -9.44 7.43
N PRO A 27 -1.98 -9.62 7.93
CA PRO A 27 -0.76 -9.28 7.20
C PRO A 27 -0.46 -10.32 6.12
N LEU A 28 -1.09 -10.20 4.96
CA LEU A 28 -1.13 -11.21 3.90
C LEU A 28 0.27 -11.64 3.43
N ALA A 29 1.17 -10.69 3.15
CA ALA A 29 2.52 -11.02 2.70
C ALA A 29 3.32 -11.73 3.80
N THR A 30 3.15 -11.31 5.06
CA THR A 30 3.78 -11.95 6.21
C THR A 30 3.31 -13.40 6.36
N LEU A 31 2.01 -13.65 6.17
CA LEU A 31 1.44 -15.01 6.20
C LEU A 31 1.92 -15.90 5.06
N GLN A 32 2.12 -15.35 3.86
CA GLN A 32 2.70 -16.08 2.73
C GLN A 32 4.16 -16.46 3.00
N VAL A 33 4.93 -15.57 3.61
CA VAL A 33 6.31 -15.87 4.01
C VAL A 33 6.34 -16.91 5.13
N ALA A 34 5.41 -16.86 6.08
CA ALA A 34 5.28 -17.89 7.11
C ALA A 34 5.05 -19.28 6.51
N ALA A 35 4.12 -19.39 5.54
CA ALA A 35 3.89 -20.64 4.82
C ALA A 35 5.15 -21.12 4.09
N ARG A 36 5.86 -20.20 3.41
CA ARG A 36 7.09 -20.53 2.69
C ARG A 36 8.20 -21.02 3.62
N LEU A 37 8.36 -20.42 4.78
CA LEU A 37 9.34 -20.88 5.78
C LEU A 37 9.01 -22.26 6.36
N ARG A 38 7.72 -22.59 6.51
CA ARG A 38 7.25 -23.93 6.89
C ARG A 38 7.58 -24.96 5.81
N ASP A 39 7.36 -24.61 4.52
CA ASP A 39 7.72 -25.48 3.39
C ASP A 39 9.24 -25.78 3.36
N LEU A 40 10.06 -24.85 3.85
CA LEU A 40 11.51 -25.03 3.99
C LEU A 40 11.89 -25.83 5.26
N GLY A 41 10.92 -26.30 6.05
CA GLY A 41 11.13 -27.15 7.21
C GLY A 41 11.47 -26.40 8.51
N HIS A 42 11.20 -25.09 8.59
CA HIS A 42 11.38 -24.32 9.82
C HIS A 42 10.13 -24.37 10.72
N ARG A 43 10.30 -24.25 12.04
CA ARG A 43 9.22 -24.02 12.99
C ARG A 43 8.90 -22.52 13.00
N VAL A 44 7.69 -22.16 12.64
CA VAL A 44 7.27 -20.76 12.49
C VAL A 44 6.10 -20.45 13.41
N ASP A 45 6.28 -19.44 14.24
CA ASP A 45 5.24 -18.78 15.03
C ASP A 45 5.08 -17.34 14.52
N LEU A 46 3.91 -16.74 14.70
CA LEU A 46 3.62 -15.38 14.25
C LEU A 46 3.24 -14.46 15.42
N PHE A 47 3.83 -13.28 15.46
CA PHE A 47 3.30 -12.14 16.21
C PHE A 47 2.55 -11.21 15.27
N ASP A 48 1.23 -11.16 15.40
CA ASP A 48 0.37 -10.26 14.65
C ASP A 48 0.24 -8.93 15.40
N ALA A 49 0.90 -7.89 14.91
CA ALA A 49 0.87 -6.56 15.51
C ALA A 49 -0.42 -5.79 15.19
N MET A 50 -1.18 -6.16 14.14
CA MET A 50 -2.33 -5.40 13.66
C MET A 50 -3.32 -5.05 14.76
N LEU A 51 -3.73 -6.05 15.55
CA LEU A 51 -4.71 -5.91 16.63
C LEU A 51 -4.09 -5.99 18.02
N ALA A 52 -2.75 -6.05 18.13
CA ALA A 52 -2.08 -6.08 19.42
C ALA A 52 -2.22 -4.74 20.17
N GLU A 53 -2.27 -4.81 21.49
CA GLU A 53 -2.34 -3.62 22.34
C GLU A 53 -1.05 -2.81 22.33
N GLY A 54 0.09 -3.48 22.11
CA GLY A 54 1.40 -2.85 22.01
C GLY A 54 2.56 -3.84 22.11
N ILE A 55 3.75 -3.30 22.25
CA ILE A 55 5.00 -4.08 22.27
C ILE A 55 5.08 -5.07 23.43
N GLY A 56 4.40 -4.80 24.54
CA GLY A 56 4.37 -5.74 25.67
C GLY A 56 3.81 -7.13 25.31
N GLU A 57 2.87 -7.24 24.38
CA GLU A 57 2.42 -8.55 23.88
C GLU A 57 3.52 -9.26 23.09
N TYR A 58 4.28 -8.51 22.28
CA TYR A 58 5.41 -9.04 21.56
C TYR A 58 6.52 -9.55 22.51
N GLU A 59 6.85 -8.79 23.55
CA GLU A 59 7.86 -9.17 24.55
C GLU A 59 7.45 -10.44 25.33
N ARG A 60 6.16 -10.56 25.69
CA ARG A 60 5.64 -11.80 26.29
C ARG A 60 5.76 -13.00 25.35
N LYS A 61 5.45 -12.81 24.07
CA LYS A 61 5.58 -13.88 23.06
C LYS A 61 7.02 -14.29 22.82
N LEU A 62 7.95 -13.33 22.79
CA LEU A 62 9.40 -13.59 22.73
C LEU A 62 9.86 -14.44 23.91
N ALA A 63 9.47 -14.07 25.13
CA ALA A 63 9.86 -14.79 26.34
C ALA A 63 9.28 -16.21 26.40
N ALA A 64 8.07 -16.41 25.85
CA ALA A 64 7.42 -17.73 25.84
C ALA A 64 7.99 -18.68 24.78
N LEU A 65 8.47 -18.16 23.63
CA LEU A 65 8.90 -18.95 22.50
C LEU A 65 10.41 -19.13 22.42
N GLU A 66 11.18 -18.22 22.99
CA GLU A 66 12.65 -18.18 22.93
C GLU A 66 13.17 -18.46 21.49
N PRO A 67 12.74 -17.69 20.47
CA PRO A 67 13.05 -17.98 19.08
C PRO A 67 14.54 -17.79 18.80
N GLN A 68 15.11 -18.64 17.95
CA GLN A 68 16.48 -18.46 17.45
C GLN A 68 16.60 -17.29 16.47
N LEU A 69 15.52 -17.02 15.74
CA LEU A 69 15.43 -15.97 14.74
C LEU A 69 14.10 -15.22 14.87
N VAL A 70 14.19 -13.90 14.85
CA VAL A 70 13.04 -13.03 14.62
C VAL A 70 13.12 -12.49 13.19
N LEU A 71 12.05 -12.63 12.43
CA LEU A 71 11.90 -12.04 11.12
C LEU A 71 10.78 -10.99 11.17
N LEU A 72 11.13 -9.71 11.12
CA LEU A 72 10.14 -8.65 10.92
C LEU A 72 9.94 -8.46 9.42
N TYR A 73 8.87 -9.06 8.90
CA TYR A 73 8.51 -9.01 7.49
C TYR A 73 7.22 -8.20 7.33
N GLU A 74 7.35 -6.96 6.87
CA GLU A 74 6.23 -6.04 6.73
C GLU A 74 5.27 -6.50 5.64
N ASP A 75 3.97 -6.30 5.86
CA ASP A 75 2.94 -6.65 4.88
C ASP A 75 2.99 -5.72 3.66
N ASN A 76 3.65 -6.17 2.61
CA ASN A 76 3.84 -5.41 1.37
C ASN A 76 2.55 -5.18 0.58
N TYR A 77 1.44 -5.85 0.91
CA TYR A 77 0.12 -5.58 0.34
C TYR A 77 -0.59 -4.43 1.07
N ASN A 78 -0.24 -4.18 2.33
CA ASN A 78 -0.81 -3.07 3.07
C ASN A 78 -0.22 -1.75 2.57
N PHE A 79 -1.04 -0.90 1.96
CA PHE A 79 -0.63 0.42 1.48
C PHE A 79 0.03 1.27 2.57
N LEU A 80 -0.44 1.15 3.81
CA LEU A 80 0.08 1.95 4.93
C LEU A 80 1.51 1.58 5.33
N THR A 81 1.92 0.33 5.14
CA THR A 81 3.32 -0.07 5.34
C THR A 81 4.22 0.50 4.23
N LYS A 82 3.67 0.68 3.02
CA LYS A 82 4.39 1.32 1.90
C LYS A 82 4.60 2.82 2.12
N MET A 83 3.78 3.47 2.95
CA MET A 83 3.90 4.90 3.29
C MET A 83 5.01 5.21 4.31
N CYS A 84 5.64 4.19 4.88
CA CYS A 84 6.79 4.39 5.78
C CYS A 84 6.47 5.34 6.95
N LEU A 85 5.41 5.05 7.72
CA LEU A 85 4.97 5.90 8.84
C LEU A 85 5.98 5.88 9.99
N ALA A 86 6.40 7.03 10.49
CA ALA A 86 7.43 7.15 11.52
C ALA A 86 7.10 6.40 12.82
N ARG A 87 5.82 6.35 13.21
CA ARG A 87 5.39 5.57 14.39
C ARG A 87 5.60 4.06 14.21
N MET A 88 5.42 3.55 13.00
CA MET A 88 5.63 2.13 12.69
C MET A 88 7.12 1.78 12.68
N ARG A 89 7.97 2.66 12.10
CA ARG A 89 9.43 2.52 12.21
C ARG A 89 9.90 2.49 13.67
N ALA A 90 9.40 3.43 14.49
CA ALA A 90 9.73 3.44 15.92
C ALA A 90 9.27 2.17 16.65
N ALA A 91 8.13 1.60 16.28
CA ALA A 91 7.67 0.31 16.80
C ALA A 91 8.60 -0.83 16.36
N ALA A 92 8.95 -0.91 15.07
CA ALA A 92 9.89 -1.90 14.54
C ALA A 92 11.24 -1.83 15.28
N CYS A 93 11.82 -0.64 15.44
CA CYS A 93 13.10 -0.49 16.16
C CYS A 93 13.03 -0.99 17.61
N ARG A 94 11.90 -0.75 18.31
CA ARG A 94 11.70 -1.29 19.66
C ARG A 94 11.54 -2.80 19.66
N MET A 95 10.86 -3.38 18.67
CA MET A 95 10.74 -4.84 18.51
C MET A 95 12.10 -5.49 18.27
N ILE A 96 12.92 -4.89 17.41
CA ILE A 96 14.31 -5.32 17.15
C ILE A 96 15.12 -5.33 18.43
N ALA A 97 15.12 -4.22 19.17
CA ALA A 97 15.86 -4.12 20.42
C ALA A 97 15.39 -5.16 21.48
N ALA A 98 14.08 -5.43 21.55
CA ALA A 98 13.54 -6.45 22.45
C ALA A 98 14.01 -7.87 22.03
N ALA A 99 13.96 -8.20 20.74
CA ALA A 99 14.44 -9.49 20.21
C ALA A 99 15.94 -9.71 20.50
N ARG A 100 16.75 -8.66 20.29
CA ARG A 100 18.19 -8.71 20.61
C ARG A 100 18.47 -8.94 22.09
N ARG A 101 17.71 -8.28 22.99
CA ARG A 101 17.84 -8.53 24.44
C ARG A 101 17.45 -9.96 24.81
N ALA A 102 16.52 -10.57 24.09
CA ALA A 102 16.14 -11.97 24.26
C ALA A 102 17.14 -12.96 23.63
N GLY A 103 18.25 -12.49 23.01
CA GLY A 103 19.27 -13.31 22.39
C GLY A 103 18.95 -13.82 20.99
N ALA A 104 17.82 -13.42 20.39
CA ALA A 104 17.44 -13.82 19.05
C ALA A 104 18.24 -13.03 17.99
N ARG A 105 18.52 -13.66 16.85
CA ARG A 105 18.93 -12.96 15.64
C ARG A 105 17.74 -12.22 15.06
N VAL A 106 17.99 -11.12 14.35
CA VAL A 106 16.92 -10.29 13.79
C VAL A 106 17.19 -9.99 12.32
N ILE A 107 16.24 -10.38 11.47
CA ILE A 107 16.19 -10.00 10.05
C ILE A 107 14.98 -9.12 9.83
N VAL A 108 15.11 -8.08 9.00
CA VAL A 108 14.02 -7.16 8.67
C VAL A 108 13.82 -7.11 7.16
N ALA A 109 12.57 -7.06 6.71
CA ALA A 109 12.19 -6.85 5.31
C ALA A 109 10.94 -5.95 5.23
N GLY A 110 10.91 -5.06 4.26
CA GLY A 110 9.77 -4.16 4.05
C GLY A 110 10.15 -2.92 3.26
N SER A 111 9.15 -2.12 2.91
CA SER A 111 9.36 -0.90 2.12
C SER A 111 10.25 0.11 2.85
N ASP A 112 9.94 0.39 4.11
CA ASP A 112 10.69 1.35 4.91
C ASP A 112 12.13 0.86 5.20
N ALA A 113 12.29 -0.42 5.52
CA ALA A 113 13.60 -1.02 5.71
C ALA A 113 14.43 -1.05 4.42
N THR A 114 13.78 -1.13 3.25
CA THR A 114 14.45 -1.02 1.94
C THR A 114 14.97 0.38 1.69
N ASP A 115 14.21 1.41 2.08
CA ASP A 115 14.52 2.81 1.81
C ASP A 115 15.45 3.41 2.89
N GLU A 116 15.41 2.93 4.14
CA GLU A 116 16.16 3.42 5.30
C GLU A 116 16.82 2.29 6.11
N PRO A 117 17.63 1.43 5.46
CA PRO A 117 18.18 0.23 6.09
C PRO A 117 19.07 0.54 7.31
N GLU A 118 19.75 1.69 7.31
CA GLU A 118 20.65 2.11 8.39
C GLU A 118 19.90 2.29 9.71
N ALA A 119 18.65 2.76 9.67
CA ALA A 119 17.83 2.93 10.88
C ALA A 119 17.55 1.58 11.56
N TYR A 120 17.33 0.53 10.79
CA TYR A 120 17.06 -0.82 11.29
C TYR A 120 18.33 -1.53 11.76
N LEU A 121 19.43 -1.34 11.05
CA LEU A 121 20.74 -1.85 11.47
C LEU A 121 21.21 -1.20 12.77
N ALA A 122 21.05 0.12 12.88
CA ALA A 122 21.36 0.86 14.12
C ALA A 122 20.48 0.43 15.31
N ALA A 123 19.24 -0.03 15.06
CA ALA A 123 18.37 -0.59 16.08
C ALA A 123 18.81 -2.00 16.54
N GLY A 124 19.76 -2.65 15.83
CA GLY A 124 20.35 -3.93 16.18
C GLY A 124 19.91 -5.10 15.31
N SER A 125 19.28 -4.88 14.14
CA SER A 125 19.04 -5.98 13.21
C SER A 125 20.35 -6.55 12.66
N ASP A 126 20.41 -7.86 12.47
CA ASP A 126 21.59 -8.54 11.90
C ASP A 126 21.61 -8.41 10.36
N ALA A 127 20.43 -8.25 9.74
CA ALA A 127 20.31 -8.06 8.30
C ALA A 127 19.03 -7.30 7.94
N VAL A 128 19.09 -6.55 6.83
CA VAL A 128 17.94 -5.93 6.18
C VAL A 128 17.84 -6.47 4.75
N LEU A 129 16.67 -6.98 4.38
CA LEU A 129 16.38 -7.49 3.04
C LEU A 129 15.74 -6.37 2.21
N ALA A 130 16.38 -5.96 1.13
CA ALA A 130 15.86 -4.95 0.23
C ALA A 130 14.85 -5.54 -0.76
N GLY A 131 13.80 -4.80 -1.08
CA GLY A 131 12.73 -5.23 -1.98
C GLY A 131 11.77 -6.22 -1.31
N GLU A 132 11.22 -7.17 -2.08
CA GLU A 132 10.36 -8.24 -1.55
C GLU A 132 11.14 -9.17 -0.59
N GLY A 133 12.41 -9.38 -0.89
CA GLY A 133 13.35 -10.03 0.02
C GLY A 133 13.20 -11.55 0.18
N ILE A 134 12.23 -12.23 -0.44
CA ILE A 134 11.96 -13.66 -0.21
C ILE A 134 13.12 -14.53 -0.69
N GLU A 135 13.60 -14.33 -1.92
CA GLU A 135 14.75 -15.09 -2.44
C GLU A 135 16.03 -14.83 -1.62
N ALA A 136 16.24 -13.57 -1.20
CA ALA A 136 17.37 -13.21 -0.34
C ALA A 136 17.27 -13.89 1.03
N LEU A 137 16.06 -13.98 1.58
CA LEU A 137 15.79 -14.68 2.83
C LEU A 137 16.15 -16.16 2.73
N GLU A 138 15.73 -16.85 1.67
CA GLU A 138 16.04 -18.26 1.45
C GLU A 138 17.55 -18.51 1.39
N VAL A 139 18.28 -17.69 0.62
CA VAL A 139 19.75 -17.78 0.53
C VAL A 139 20.40 -17.51 1.90
N LEU A 140 19.89 -16.54 2.65
CA LEU A 140 20.42 -16.21 3.97
C LEU A 140 20.19 -17.34 4.97
N LEU A 141 19.02 -17.95 4.98
CA LEU A 141 18.69 -19.07 5.85
C LEU A 141 19.56 -20.31 5.57
N GLN A 142 19.79 -20.64 4.29
CA GLN A 142 20.71 -21.71 3.91
C GLN A 142 22.14 -21.47 4.42
N ARG A 143 22.61 -20.22 4.41
CA ARG A 143 23.92 -19.87 4.97
C ARG A 143 23.96 -19.95 6.49
N LEU A 144 22.86 -19.57 7.15
CA LEU A 144 22.74 -19.67 8.62
C LEU A 144 22.76 -21.12 9.10
N ASP A 145 22.15 -22.04 8.33
CA ASP A 145 22.20 -23.48 8.62
C ASP A 145 23.63 -24.05 8.44
N ALA A 146 24.41 -23.52 7.47
CA ALA A 146 25.77 -23.99 7.17
C ALA A 146 26.87 -23.38 8.07
N ARG A 147 26.64 -22.14 8.56
CA ARG A 147 27.60 -21.42 9.43
C ARG A 147 26.85 -20.61 10.48
N PRO A 148 26.90 -20.99 11.78
CA PRO A 148 26.16 -20.32 12.84
C PRO A 148 26.55 -18.85 13.13
N SER A 149 27.64 -18.34 12.54
CA SER A 149 28.12 -16.98 12.77
C SER A 149 27.97 -16.11 11.53
N ILE A 150 26.97 -15.23 11.52
CA ILE A 150 26.99 -14.00 10.72
C ILE A 150 27.54 -12.91 11.64
N GLY A 151 28.59 -12.18 11.20
CA GLY A 151 29.05 -11.01 11.93
C GLY A 151 27.93 -9.99 12.03
N SER A 152 27.70 -9.48 13.23
CA SER A 152 26.70 -8.47 13.50
C SER A 152 26.99 -7.20 12.70
N GLY A 153 26.03 -6.70 11.93
CA GLY A 153 26.03 -5.33 11.43
C GLY A 153 26.24 -5.10 9.93
N ASP A 154 26.33 -6.12 9.07
CA ASP A 154 26.91 -5.91 7.74
C ASP A 154 26.06 -6.26 6.51
N LEU A 155 24.77 -6.56 6.58
CA LEU A 155 24.12 -7.09 5.39
C LEU A 155 22.81 -6.36 5.00
N VAL A 156 22.91 -5.44 4.06
CA VAL A 156 21.81 -5.12 3.15
C VAL A 156 21.88 -6.08 1.97
N LEU A 157 21.01 -7.08 1.93
CA LEU A 157 20.97 -8.06 0.85
C LEU A 157 19.93 -7.68 -0.18
N GLY A 158 20.44 -7.26 -1.33
CA GLY A 158 19.64 -7.22 -2.54
C GLY A 158 20.00 -8.41 -3.44
N VAL A 159 19.03 -9.04 -4.12
CA VAL A 159 19.29 -10.14 -5.06
C VAL A 159 19.71 -9.61 -6.43
N ALA A 160 20.91 -9.12 -6.55
CA ALA A 160 21.61 -9.05 -7.83
C ALA A 160 23.04 -9.50 -7.60
N GLY A 161 23.22 -10.80 -7.56
CA GLY A 161 24.54 -11.40 -7.38
C GLY A 161 25.01 -11.33 -5.93
N VAL A 162 25.15 -12.47 -5.31
CA VAL A 162 25.69 -12.70 -3.98
C VAL A 162 27.21 -12.41 -3.96
N THR A 163 27.58 -11.21 -4.31
CA THR A 163 28.97 -10.73 -4.24
C THR A 163 28.95 -9.25 -3.90
N GLY A 164 28.89 -8.97 -2.62
CA GLY A 164 29.04 -7.62 -2.12
C GLY A 164 28.70 -7.55 -0.65
N SER A 165 29.66 -7.91 0.22
CA SER A 165 29.73 -7.33 1.54
C SER A 165 29.74 -5.82 1.37
N VAL A 166 28.68 -5.11 1.81
CA VAL A 166 28.76 -3.66 1.95
C VAL A 166 29.48 -3.38 3.26
N THR A 167 30.78 -3.60 3.27
CA THR A 167 31.65 -3.09 4.28
C THR A 167 31.89 -1.62 3.98
N GLY A 168 31.46 -0.73 4.88
CA GLY A 168 31.84 0.65 4.91
C GLY A 168 30.91 1.57 4.14
N CYS A 169 29.98 2.18 4.83
CA CYS A 169 29.27 3.38 4.39
C CYS A 169 30.25 4.57 4.35
N SER A 170 30.93 4.76 3.23
CA SER A 170 31.56 6.03 2.90
C SER A 170 30.67 6.75 1.89
N SER A 171 29.95 7.75 2.37
CA SER A 171 29.43 8.96 1.68
C SER A 171 29.22 8.91 0.17
N GLY A 172 28.45 7.95 -0.32
CA GLY A 172 27.97 7.92 -1.70
C GLY A 172 26.65 7.15 -1.73
N ARG A 173 25.54 7.87 -1.51
CA ARG A 173 24.19 7.30 -1.50
C ARG A 173 23.79 6.78 -2.89
N THR A 174 24.12 5.55 -3.21
CA THR A 174 23.39 4.81 -4.21
C THR A 174 22.24 4.12 -3.51
N ALA A 175 21.02 4.57 -3.77
CA ALA A 175 19.83 3.86 -3.31
C ALA A 175 19.93 2.38 -3.65
N PRO A 176 19.60 1.45 -2.72
CA PRO A 176 19.68 0.03 -2.99
C PRO A 176 18.87 -0.28 -4.24
N LYS A 177 19.48 -1.00 -5.18
CA LYS A 177 18.88 -1.33 -6.46
C LYS A 177 17.68 -2.22 -6.18
N ARG A 178 16.48 -1.69 -6.40
CA ARG A 178 15.22 -2.39 -6.13
C ARG A 178 15.17 -3.70 -6.91
N ILE A 179 14.97 -4.78 -6.20
CA ILE A 179 15.03 -6.12 -6.74
C ILE A 179 13.65 -6.54 -7.22
N PRO A 180 13.58 -7.17 -8.40
CA PRO A 180 12.33 -7.72 -8.88
C PRO A 180 11.76 -8.77 -7.91
N PRO A 181 10.42 -8.88 -7.82
CA PRO A 181 9.79 -9.93 -7.03
C PRO A 181 10.21 -11.31 -7.50
N ALA A 182 10.25 -12.26 -6.57
CA ALA A 182 10.48 -13.67 -6.85
C ALA A 182 9.59 -14.16 -8.00
N ARG A 183 10.17 -14.90 -8.95
CA ARG A 183 9.43 -15.39 -10.13
C ARG A 183 8.46 -16.51 -9.80
N GLY A 184 8.61 -17.16 -8.65
CA GLY A 184 7.81 -18.30 -8.22
C GLY A 184 6.43 -17.90 -7.67
N ALA A 185 5.49 -18.84 -7.71
CA ALA A 185 4.24 -18.73 -6.98
C ALA A 185 4.54 -18.75 -5.47
N LEU A 186 3.94 -17.84 -4.71
CA LEU A 186 3.95 -17.93 -3.26
C LEU A 186 2.93 -18.98 -2.81
N PRO A 187 3.20 -19.68 -1.70
CA PRO A 187 2.23 -20.60 -1.12
C PRO A 187 0.97 -19.86 -0.65
N ALA A 188 -0.11 -20.60 -0.42
CA ALA A 188 -1.27 -20.04 0.26
C ALA A 188 -0.86 -19.50 1.64
N PRO A 189 -1.43 -18.38 2.10
CA PRO A 189 -1.10 -17.80 3.40
C PRO A 189 -1.35 -18.78 4.55
N ALA A 190 -0.52 -18.75 5.58
CA ALA A 190 -0.64 -19.57 6.77
C ALA A 190 -1.72 -19.01 7.72
N TRP A 191 -2.97 -19.11 7.32
CA TRP A 191 -4.13 -18.57 8.05
C TRP A 191 -4.30 -19.13 9.46
N ASP A 192 -3.79 -20.33 9.71
CA ASP A 192 -3.79 -20.97 11.04
C ASP A 192 -2.93 -20.24 12.08
N LEU A 193 -2.06 -19.32 11.66
CA LEU A 193 -1.24 -18.49 12.57
C LEU A 193 -1.94 -17.23 13.07
N ILE A 194 -3.10 -16.90 12.52
CA ILE A 194 -3.89 -15.70 12.84
C ILE A 194 -5.10 -16.08 13.69
N ASP A 195 -5.35 -15.28 14.73
CA ASP A 195 -6.63 -15.31 15.42
C ASP A 195 -7.69 -14.54 14.61
N ILE A 196 -8.34 -15.25 13.68
CA ILE A 196 -9.34 -14.68 12.76
C ILE A 196 -10.54 -14.10 13.52
N GLU A 197 -10.89 -14.67 14.68
CA GLU A 197 -12.05 -14.20 15.44
C GLU A 197 -11.85 -12.79 16.00
N ARG A 198 -10.62 -12.39 16.31
CA ARG A 198 -10.32 -10.99 16.68
C ARG A 198 -10.62 -10.03 15.54
N TYR A 199 -10.28 -10.39 14.28
CA TYR A 199 -10.61 -9.59 13.09
C TYR A 199 -12.10 -9.56 12.86
N ARG A 200 -12.76 -10.71 12.91
CA ARG A 200 -14.21 -10.85 12.73
C ARG A 200 -14.97 -9.98 13.73
N ALA A 201 -14.58 -10.00 14.99
CA ALA A 201 -15.22 -9.19 16.05
C ALA A 201 -15.12 -7.68 15.73
N VAL A 202 -13.92 -7.17 15.39
CA VAL A 202 -13.72 -5.75 15.05
C VAL A 202 -14.55 -5.35 13.82
N TRP A 203 -14.58 -6.20 12.78
CA TRP A 203 -15.33 -5.93 11.58
C TRP A 203 -16.85 -5.93 11.81
N HIS A 204 -17.35 -6.93 12.51
CA HIS A 204 -18.80 -6.99 12.82
C HIS A 204 -19.26 -5.85 13.71
N ASP A 205 -18.48 -5.51 14.73
CA ASP A 205 -18.80 -4.40 15.65
C ASP A 205 -18.89 -3.06 14.90
N ALA A 206 -17.95 -2.80 14.01
CA ALA A 206 -17.86 -1.52 13.30
C ALA A 206 -18.70 -1.45 12.01
N HIS A 207 -18.89 -2.58 11.30
CA HIS A 207 -19.42 -2.58 9.92
C HIS A 207 -20.54 -3.60 9.68
N GLY A 208 -20.91 -4.43 10.66
CA GLY A 208 -21.94 -5.46 10.53
C GLY A 208 -21.59 -6.59 9.54
N ARG A 209 -20.35 -6.67 9.08
CA ARG A 209 -19.84 -7.71 8.15
C ARG A 209 -18.39 -8.00 8.42
N PHE A 210 -17.89 -9.16 8.02
CA PHE A 210 -16.49 -9.54 8.10
C PHE A 210 -15.82 -9.49 6.73
N SER A 211 -14.73 -8.73 6.58
CA SER A 211 -13.94 -8.65 5.35
C SER A 211 -12.53 -9.18 5.54
N LEU A 212 -12.06 -10.01 4.61
CA LEU A 212 -10.67 -10.45 4.50
C LEU A 212 -9.99 -9.85 3.26
N ASN A 213 -8.67 -9.95 3.22
CA ASN A 213 -7.88 -9.56 2.06
C ASN A 213 -7.34 -10.76 1.30
N MET A 214 -7.20 -10.59 -0.01
CA MET A 214 -6.55 -11.50 -0.95
C MET A 214 -5.68 -10.72 -1.91
N ALA A 215 -4.82 -11.41 -2.66
CA ALA A 215 -4.07 -10.83 -3.78
C ALA A 215 -4.08 -11.76 -4.98
N ALA A 216 -4.48 -11.22 -6.13
CA ALA A 216 -4.44 -11.90 -7.42
C ALA A 216 -3.16 -11.61 -8.19
N SER A 217 -2.44 -10.53 -7.82
CA SER A 217 -1.24 -10.09 -8.50
C SER A 217 -0.26 -9.40 -7.55
N ARG A 218 0.97 -9.20 -8.02
CA ARG A 218 2.01 -8.43 -7.34
C ARG A 218 2.59 -7.39 -8.29
N GLY A 219 2.67 -6.14 -7.83
CA GLY A 219 3.25 -5.03 -8.56
C GLY A 219 2.37 -4.46 -9.65
N CYS A 220 2.92 -3.54 -10.42
CA CYS A 220 2.23 -2.81 -11.47
C CYS A 220 3.24 -2.39 -12.54
N SER A 221 2.92 -2.62 -13.83
CA SER A 221 3.78 -2.27 -14.96
C SER A 221 3.77 -0.77 -15.34
N PHE A 222 2.77 -0.03 -14.87
CA PHE A 222 2.70 1.41 -15.13
C PHE A 222 3.79 2.18 -14.39
N ARG A 223 4.18 3.33 -14.93
CA ARG A 223 5.32 4.13 -14.45
C ARG A 223 4.89 5.52 -13.96
N CYS A 224 3.80 5.61 -13.20
CA CYS A 224 3.39 6.86 -12.60
C CYS A 224 4.53 7.44 -11.75
N ALA A 225 4.82 8.73 -11.91
CA ALA A 225 6.02 9.36 -11.37
C ALA A 225 6.10 9.35 -9.83
N TRP A 226 4.95 9.32 -9.15
CA TRP A 226 4.82 9.38 -7.70
C TRP A 226 4.61 8.02 -7.02
N CYS A 227 4.27 6.98 -7.81
CA CYS A 227 3.75 5.75 -7.26
C CYS A 227 4.84 4.90 -6.62
N ALA A 228 4.65 4.63 -5.34
CA ALA A 228 5.46 3.69 -4.60
C ALA A 228 5.07 2.25 -4.91
N LYS A 229 5.71 1.70 -5.92
CA LYS A 229 5.79 0.25 -6.14
C LYS A 229 7.19 -0.28 -5.84
N PRO A 230 7.84 0.28 -4.83
CA PRO A 230 9.26 0.13 -4.71
C PRO A 230 9.69 -1.28 -4.45
N ILE A 231 8.86 -2.02 -3.71
CA ILE A 231 9.21 -3.36 -3.30
C ILE A 231 9.17 -4.35 -4.47
N TRP A 232 8.24 -4.18 -5.41
CA TRP A 232 8.05 -5.10 -6.54
C TRP A 232 8.59 -4.56 -7.87
N GLY A 233 9.09 -3.32 -7.88
CA GLY A 233 9.54 -2.66 -9.08
C GLY A 233 8.41 -2.42 -10.11
N ASN A 234 8.79 -2.19 -11.37
CA ASN A 234 7.86 -1.95 -12.48
C ASN A 234 7.47 -3.26 -13.19
N ARG A 235 7.17 -4.31 -12.43
CA ARG A 235 6.72 -5.61 -12.94
C ARG A 235 5.31 -5.88 -12.48
N TYR A 236 4.59 -6.67 -13.26
CA TYR A 236 3.27 -7.17 -12.94
C TYR A 236 3.29 -8.68 -13.03
N LEU A 237 3.06 -9.35 -11.92
CA LEU A 237 3.01 -10.80 -11.80
C LEU A 237 1.60 -11.21 -11.40
N GLN A 238 0.83 -11.69 -12.37
CA GLN A 238 -0.53 -12.15 -12.17
C GLN A 238 -0.55 -13.66 -11.92
N ARG A 239 -1.31 -14.08 -10.92
CA ARG A 239 -1.58 -15.49 -10.64
C ARG A 239 -2.58 -16.04 -11.64
N PRO A 240 -2.58 -17.36 -11.95
CA PRO A 240 -3.64 -17.99 -12.72
C PRO A 240 -5.02 -17.71 -12.11
N ALA A 241 -6.00 -17.44 -12.96
CA ALA A 241 -7.37 -17.13 -12.52
C ALA A 241 -7.99 -18.26 -11.71
N THR A 242 -7.72 -19.49 -12.12
CA THR A 242 -8.15 -20.72 -11.43
C THR A 242 -7.60 -20.85 -10.02
N ASP A 243 -6.32 -20.45 -9.81
CA ASP A 243 -5.67 -20.55 -8.49
C ASP A 243 -6.24 -19.50 -7.52
N VAL A 244 -6.52 -18.28 -8.04
CA VAL A 244 -7.15 -17.21 -7.24
C VAL A 244 -8.58 -17.58 -6.88
N ALA A 245 -9.33 -18.16 -7.82
CA ALA A 245 -10.69 -18.66 -7.56
C ALA A 245 -10.67 -19.79 -6.52
N ALA A 246 -9.77 -20.75 -6.67
CA ALA A 246 -9.63 -21.85 -5.71
C ALA A 246 -9.28 -21.37 -4.30
N GLU A 247 -8.43 -20.32 -4.18
CA GLU A 247 -8.13 -19.71 -2.88
C GLU A 247 -9.36 -19.02 -2.29
N MET A 248 -10.10 -18.24 -3.07
CA MET A 248 -11.34 -17.61 -2.61
C MET A 248 -12.36 -18.63 -2.12
N LEU A 249 -12.52 -19.75 -2.83
CA LEU A 249 -13.43 -20.82 -2.44
C LEU A 249 -13.00 -21.52 -1.15
N ARG A 250 -11.69 -21.70 -0.94
CA ARG A 250 -11.17 -22.19 0.35
C ARG A 250 -11.45 -21.22 1.48
N LEU A 251 -11.19 -19.91 1.29
CA LEU A 251 -11.51 -18.90 2.30
C LEU A 251 -13.02 -18.88 2.63
N LYS A 252 -13.87 -19.06 1.61
CA LYS A 252 -15.32 -19.16 1.78
C LYS A 252 -15.70 -20.35 2.67
N ALA A 253 -15.08 -21.51 2.45
CA ALA A 253 -15.35 -22.72 3.21
C ALA A 253 -14.76 -22.70 4.63
N ASP A 254 -13.52 -22.24 4.77
CA ASP A 254 -12.76 -22.37 6.01
C ASP A 254 -12.97 -21.20 6.98
N LEU A 255 -13.10 -19.97 6.46
CA LEU A 255 -13.13 -18.74 7.25
C LEU A 255 -14.43 -17.94 7.09
N ALA A 256 -15.28 -18.30 6.11
CA ALA A 256 -16.58 -17.69 5.84
C ALA A 256 -16.61 -16.14 5.96
N PRO A 257 -15.74 -15.39 5.25
CA PRO A 257 -15.86 -13.94 5.21
C PRO A 257 -17.05 -13.52 4.34
N ASP A 258 -17.68 -12.41 4.71
CA ASP A 258 -18.79 -11.82 3.94
C ASP A 258 -18.29 -11.05 2.71
N HIS A 259 -17.00 -10.65 2.71
CA HIS A 259 -16.43 -9.79 1.70
C HIS A 259 -14.91 -10.01 1.59
N ILE A 260 -14.37 -9.80 0.36
CA ILE A 260 -12.93 -9.80 0.08
C ILE A 260 -12.48 -8.41 -0.41
N TRP A 261 -11.42 -7.87 0.19
CA TRP A 261 -10.64 -6.79 -0.37
C TRP A 261 -9.46 -7.35 -1.16
N PHE A 262 -9.43 -7.15 -2.48
CA PHE A 262 -8.23 -7.45 -3.26
C PHE A 262 -7.17 -6.36 -3.05
N ALA A 263 -6.05 -6.74 -2.46
CA ALA A 263 -4.96 -5.84 -2.09
C ALA A 263 -3.95 -5.60 -3.23
N ASP A 264 -4.33 -5.95 -4.45
CA ASP A 264 -3.54 -5.74 -5.66
C ASP A 264 -3.26 -4.25 -5.91
N ASP A 265 -2.08 -3.89 -6.42
CA ASP A 265 -1.84 -2.53 -6.93
C ASP A 265 -2.75 -2.22 -8.13
N ILE A 266 -3.08 -3.23 -8.92
CA ILE A 266 -4.08 -3.21 -9.99
C ILE A 266 -4.69 -4.60 -10.12
N PHE A 267 -5.99 -4.72 -9.88
CA PHE A 267 -6.73 -5.94 -10.15
C PHE A 267 -7.23 -5.96 -11.60
N GLY A 268 -7.18 -7.13 -12.22
CA GLY A 268 -7.83 -7.34 -13.51
C GLY A 268 -7.20 -6.59 -14.67
N PHE A 269 -5.91 -6.75 -14.92
CA PHE A 269 -5.22 -6.12 -16.05
C PHE A 269 -5.82 -6.51 -17.42
N ARG A 270 -6.43 -7.71 -17.53
CA ARG A 270 -7.05 -8.25 -18.73
C ARG A 270 -8.46 -8.77 -18.44
N ALA A 271 -9.44 -8.35 -19.23
CA ALA A 271 -10.84 -8.79 -19.08
C ALA A 271 -11.01 -10.30 -19.25
N ASP A 272 -10.18 -10.95 -20.09
CA ASP A 272 -10.25 -12.41 -20.28
C ASP A 272 -9.88 -13.17 -19.02
N TRP A 273 -8.86 -12.69 -18.28
CA TRP A 273 -8.49 -13.28 -16.99
C TRP A 273 -9.63 -13.14 -15.96
N VAL A 274 -10.29 -11.96 -15.91
CA VAL A 274 -11.42 -11.74 -14.98
C VAL A 274 -12.60 -12.63 -15.35
N ARG A 275 -12.83 -12.85 -16.64
CA ARG A 275 -13.90 -13.74 -17.09
C ARG A 275 -13.61 -15.22 -16.77
N GLU A 276 -12.36 -15.66 -16.90
CA GLU A 276 -11.93 -16.99 -16.47
C GLU A 276 -12.13 -17.17 -14.96
N PHE A 277 -11.74 -16.15 -14.17
CA PHE A 277 -11.96 -16.11 -12.72
C PHE A 277 -13.46 -16.21 -12.39
N ALA A 278 -14.32 -15.41 -13.03
CA ALA A 278 -15.75 -15.43 -12.86
C ALA A 278 -16.36 -16.81 -13.21
N GLY A 279 -15.96 -17.38 -14.35
CA GLY A 279 -16.43 -18.70 -14.80
C GLY A 279 -16.05 -19.82 -13.82
N THR A 280 -14.84 -19.79 -13.28
CA THR A 280 -14.38 -20.76 -12.27
C THR A 280 -15.19 -20.65 -10.97
N LEU A 281 -15.47 -19.44 -10.52
CA LEU A 281 -16.32 -19.22 -9.34
C LEU A 281 -17.76 -19.67 -9.57
N ALA A 282 -18.34 -19.33 -10.73
CA ALA A 282 -19.71 -19.71 -11.08
C ALA A 282 -19.89 -21.23 -11.13
N ALA A 283 -18.93 -21.96 -11.69
CA ALA A 283 -18.92 -23.42 -11.73
C ALA A 283 -18.89 -24.07 -10.33
N SER A 284 -18.48 -23.32 -9.30
CA SER A 284 -18.35 -23.78 -7.92
C SER A 284 -19.44 -23.20 -6.98
N GLY A 285 -20.54 -22.69 -7.52
CA GLY A 285 -21.63 -22.11 -6.72
C GLY A 285 -21.43 -20.66 -6.29
N GLY A 286 -20.53 -19.93 -6.96
CA GLY A 286 -20.27 -18.50 -6.74
C GLY A 286 -19.20 -18.20 -5.69
N GLY A 287 -18.54 -17.05 -5.86
CA GLY A 287 -17.50 -16.56 -4.99
C GLY A 287 -18.02 -15.80 -3.75
N ILE A 288 -17.14 -15.01 -3.18
CA ILE A 288 -17.44 -14.04 -2.13
C ILE A 288 -17.50 -12.67 -2.80
N PRO A 289 -18.45 -11.78 -2.45
CA PRO A 289 -18.45 -10.40 -2.91
C PRO A 289 -17.12 -9.70 -2.62
N PHE A 290 -16.66 -8.84 -3.54
CA PHE A 290 -15.34 -8.24 -3.37
C PHE A 290 -15.20 -6.81 -3.88
N THR A 291 -14.20 -6.12 -3.32
CA THR A 291 -13.73 -4.80 -3.73
C THR A 291 -12.35 -4.90 -4.36
N ILE A 292 -12.11 -4.10 -5.40
CA ILE A 292 -10.84 -4.00 -6.11
C ILE A 292 -10.32 -2.57 -6.18
N GLN A 293 -9.06 -2.42 -6.54
CA GLN A 293 -8.51 -1.16 -7.07
C GLN A 293 -7.94 -1.38 -8.47
N THR A 294 -8.19 -0.41 -9.35
CA THR A 294 -7.77 -0.49 -10.74
C THR A 294 -7.58 0.90 -11.36
N ARG A 295 -7.20 0.95 -12.64
CA ARG A 295 -7.06 2.19 -13.41
C ARG A 295 -8.30 2.43 -14.26
N ALA A 296 -8.63 3.71 -14.48
CA ALA A 296 -9.79 4.09 -15.29
C ALA A 296 -9.71 3.57 -16.74
N ASP A 297 -8.53 3.66 -17.37
CA ASP A 297 -8.28 3.21 -18.74
C ASP A 297 -8.45 1.68 -18.94
N LEU A 298 -8.40 0.89 -17.87
CA LEU A 298 -8.62 -0.55 -17.92
C LEU A 298 -10.10 -0.94 -17.82
N VAL A 299 -10.99 -0.04 -17.42
CA VAL A 299 -12.43 -0.31 -17.27
C VAL A 299 -13.13 -0.19 -18.62
N THR A 300 -12.96 -1.21 -19.47
CA THR A 300 -13.75 -1.39 -20.68
C THR A 300 -15.15 -1.96 -20.35
N GLU A 301 -16.08 -1.94 -21.30
CA GLU A 301 -17.40 -2.60 -21.13
C GLU A 301 -17.24 -4.11 -20.81
N ARG A 302 -16.33 -4.78 -21.52
CA ARG A 302 -15.98 -6.19 -21.26
C ARG A 302 -15.45 -6.39 -19.85
N MET A 303 -14.61 -5.47 -19.35
CA MET A 303 -14.07 -5.54 -18.00
C MET A 303 -15.16 -5.35 -16.97
N ALA A 304 -16.02 -4.34 -17.12
CA ALA A 304 -17.11 -4.07 -16.20
C ALA A 304 -18.12 -5.25 -16.13
N ALA A 305 -18.45 -5.85 -17.27
CA ALA A 305 -19.28 -7.03 -17.33
C ALA A 305 -18.64 -8.23 -16.62
N ALA A 306 -17.36 -8.53 -16.90
CA ALA A 306 -16.65 -9.62 -16.26
C ALA A 306 -16.50 -9.43 -14.74
N LEU A 307 -16.24 -8.20 -14.27
CA LEU A 307 -16.20 -7.86 -12.85
C LEU A 307 -17.56 -8.11 -12.18
N ARG A 308 -18.66 -7.71 -12.83
CA ARG A 308 -20.02 -7.97 -12.32
C ARG A 308 -20.31 -9.46 -12.21
N GLU A 309 -19.99 -10.23 -13.26
CA GLU A 309 -20.15 -11.69 -13.27
C GLU A 309 -19.34 -12.35 -12.16
N ALA A 310 -18.14 -11.84 -11.87
CA ALA A 310 -17.27 -12.34 -10.80
C ALA A 310 -17.77 -12.00 -9.38
N GLY A 311 -18.74 -11.07 -9.22
CA GLY A 311 -19.25 -10.64 -7.93
C GLY A 311 -18.55 -9.40 -7.36
N CYS A 312 -17.93 -8.56 -8.20
CA CYS A 312 -17.37 -7.29 -7.76
C CYS A 312 -18.47 -6.32 -7.35
N GLU A 313 -18.43 -5.81 -6.13
CA GLU A 313 -19.39 -4.83 -5.60
C GLU A 313 -18.87 -3.39 -5.73
N GLU A 314 -17.57 -3.21 -5.64
CA GLU A 314 -16.95 -1.88 -5.61
C GLU A 314 -15.58 -1.88 -6.29
N ALA A 315 -15.29 -0.84 -7.07
CA ALA A 315 -14.00 -0.64 -7.71
C ALA A 315 -13.46 0.76 -7.39
N TRP A 316 -12.27 0.82 -6.83
CA TRP A 316 -11.55 2.06 -6.56
C TRP A 316 -10.66 2.43 -7.74
N LEU A 317 -10.92 3.59 -8.33
CA LEU A 317 -10.20 4.11 -9.49
C LEU A 317 -9.11 5.10 -9.06
N GLY A 318 -7.91 4.91 -9.54
CA GLY A 318 -6.86 5.93 -9.42
C GLY A 318 -7.15 7.11 -10.35
N ALA A 319 -8.06 7.97 -9.96
CA ALA A 319 -8.43 9.20 -10.69
C ALA A 319 -7.37 10.30 -10.53
N GLU A 320 -6.82 10.44 -9.36
CA GLU A 320 -5.78 11.35 -8.89
C GLU A 320 -6.16 12.84 -8.98
N SER A 321 -6.55 13.34 -10.16
CA SER A 321 -6.90 14.75 -10.40
C SER A 321 -7.93 14.89 -11.52
N GLY A 322 -8.73 15.94 -11.47
CA GLY A 322 -9.58 16.40 -12.58
C GLY A 322 -8.83 17.29 -13.59
N SER A 323 -7.58 17.61 -13.34
CA SER A 323 -6.75 18.40 -14.24
C SER A 323 -5.89 17.50 -15.13
N GLN A 324 -6.04 17.62 -16.46
CA GLN A 324 -5.20 16.88 -17.39
C GLN A 324 -3.73 17.24 -17.24
N ARG A 325 -3.42 18.51 -17.00
CA ARG A 325 -2.05 19.00 -16.77
C ARG A 325 -1.39 18.30 -15.58
N VAL A 326 -2.13 18.09 -14.49
CA VAL A 326 -1.62 17.39 -13.30
C VAL A 326 -1.44 15.90 -13.59
N LEU A 327 -2.39 15.25 -14.28
CA LEU A 327 -2.28 13.84 -14.67
C LEU A 327 -1.06 13.61 -15.58
N ASP A 328 -0.78 14.52 -16.50
CA ASP A 328 0.38 14.46 -17.39
C ASP A 328 1.69 14.63 -16.61
N ALA A 329 1.75 15.60 -15.68
CA ALA A 329 2.89 15.81 -14.80
C ALA A 329 3.17 14.58 -13.91
N MET A 330 2.11 13.90 -13.45
CA MET A 330 2.21 12.64 -12.70
C MET A 330 2.65 11.46 -13.58
N SER A 331 2.75 11.62 -14.89
CA SER A 331 2.94 10.51 -15.85
C SER A 331 1.89 9.40 -15.64
N LYS A 332 0.65 9.81 -15.34
CA LYS A 332 -0.45 8.86 -15.07
C LYS A 332 -0.87 8.12 -16.32
N GLY A 333 -0.78 8.78 -17.49
CA GLY A 333 -1.07 8.20 -18.80
C GLY A 333 -2.56 7.87 -18.99
N ILE A 334 -3.46 8.65 -18.37
CA ILE A 334 -4.92 8.60 -18.60
C ILE A 334 -5.44 10.00 -18.90
N ARG A 335 -6.58 10.07 -19.57
CA ARG A 335 -7.32 11.31 -19.79
C ARG A 335 -8.46 11.45 -18.78
N VAL A 336 -8.78 12.69 -18.38
CA VAL A 336 -9.90 12.96 -17.48
C VAL A 336 -11.21 12.35 -17.99
N ALA A 337 -11.45 12.41 -19.31
CA ALA A 337 -12.62 11.82 -19.95
C ALA A 337 -12.72 10.29 -19.70
N GLU A 338 -11.59 9.59 -19.59
CA GLU A 338 -11.58 8.15 -19.32
C GLU A 338 -12.04 7.82 -17.91
N ILE A 339 -11.84 8.74 -16.94
CA ILE A 339 -12.35 8.59 -15.58
C ILE A 339 -13.90 8.63 -15.58
N HIS A 340 -14.50 9.58 -16.32
CA HIS A 340 -15.95 9.65 -16.48
C HIS A 340 -16.52 8.41 -17.14
N VAL A 341 -15.88 7.94 -18.23
CA VAL A 341 -16.30 6.74 -18.95
C VAL A 341 -16.21 5.50 -18.05
N ALA A 342 -15.12 5.36 -17.30
CA ALA A 342 -14.95 4.25 -16.35
C ALA A 342 -16.03 4.23 -15.27
N ARG A 343 -16.32 5.42 -14.66
CA ARG A 343 -17.39 5.56 -13.66
C ARG A 343 -18.76 5.18 -14.24
N ALA A 344 -19.06 5.65 -15.45
CA ALA A 344 -20.34 5.34 -16.12
C ALA A 344 -20.47 3.82 -16.40
N ARG A 345 -19.40 3.16 -16.88
CA ARG A 345 -19.38 1.72 -17.15
C ARG A 345 -19.58 0.88 -15.88
N LEU A 346 -18.89 1.25 -14.79
CA LEU A 346 -19.06 0.58 -13.49
C LEU A 346 -20.49 0.74 -12.99
N GLY A 347 -21.05 1.96 -13.05
CA GLY A 347 -22.44 2.23 -12.66
C GLY A 347 -23.46 1.45 -13.50
N ALA A 348 -23.26 1.38 -14.81
CA ALA A 348 -24.12 0.57 -15.70
C ALA A 348 -24.06 -0.93 -15.38
N ALA A 349 -22.91 -1.42 -14.88
CA ALA A 349 -22.74 -2.78 -14.41
C ALA A 349 -23.26 -3.00 -12.96
N GLY A 350 -23.74 -1.96 -12.28
CA GLY A 350 -24.17 -2.02 -10.88
C GLY A 350 -23.02 -2.15 -9.88
N ILE A 351 -21.81 -1.71 -10.25
CA ILE A 351 -20.62 -1.71 -9.41
C ILE A 351 -20.41 -0.31 -8.88
N ARG A 352 -20.26 -0.15 -7.57
CA ARG A 352 -19.92 1.12 -6.93
C ARG A 352 -18.50 1.54 -7.34
N ALA A 353 -18.28 2.85 -7.48
CA ALA A 353 -16.98 3.37 -7.87
C ALA A 353 -16.47 4.41 -6.86
N GLY A 354 -15.35 4.11 -6.22
CA GLY A 354 -14.58 5.06 -5.42
C GLY A 354 -13.47 5.71 -6.25
N PHE A 355 -13.11 6.96 -5.92
CA PHE A 355 -11.97 7.65 -6.55
C PHE A 355 -10.86 7.90 -5.55
N PHE A 356 -9.63 7.52 -5.89
CA PHE A 356 -8.45 8.03 -5.21
C PHE A 356 -8.09 9.38 -5.81
N ILE A 357 -7.97 10.40 -4.96
CA ILE A 357 -7.61 11.77 -5.31
C ILE A 357 -6.30 12.13 -4.59
N GLN A 358 -5.38 12.75 -5.31
CA GLN A 358 -4.11 13.22 -4.78
C GLN A 358 -3.96 14.72 -5.02
N LEU A 359 -3.93 15.51 -3.95
CA LEU A 359 -3.75 16.96 -3.97
C LEU A 359 -2.28 17.35 -3.76
N GLY A 360 -1.93 18.56 -4.16
CA GLY A 360 -0.63 19.16 -3.85
C GLY A 360 0.53 18.58 -4.66
N TYR A 361 0.28 17.99 -5.84
CA TYR A 361 1.35 17.60 -6.73
C TYR A 361 2.15 18.85 -7.18
N LEU A 362 3.43 18.67 -7.49
CA LEU A 362 4.31 19.77 -7.87
C LEU A 362 3.72 20.60 -9.02
N GLY A 363 3.55 21.90 -8.80
CA GLY A 363 2.97 22.83 -9.76
C GLY A 363 1.44 22.78 -9.86
N GLU A 364 0.73 22.05 -9.00
CA GLU A 364 -0.73 22.14 -8.91
C GLU A 364 -1.17 23.52 -8.42
N GLU A 365 -2.13 24.13 -9.10
CA GLU A 365 -2.66 25.45 -8.82
C GLU A 365 -4.16 25.39 -8.55
N LEU A 366 -4.77 26.51 -8.14
CA LEU A 366 -6.20 26.59 -7.83
C LEU A 366 -7.10 26.12 -8.98
N PRO A 367 -6.86 26.46 -10.26
CA PRO A 367 -7.67 25.94 -11.37
C PRO A 367 -7.68 24.42 -11.46
N ASP A 368 -6.57 23.74 -11.13
CA ASP A 368 -6.46 22.28 -11.15
C ASP A 368 -7.28 21.64 -10.03
N ILE A 369 -7.24 22.25 -8.83
CA ILE A 369 -8.04 21.83 -7.69
C ILE A 369 -9.54 21.98 -7.98
N LEU A 370 -9.93 23.10 -8.63
CA LEU A 370 -11.31 23.32 -9.06
C LEU A 370 -11.75 22.33 -10.14
N ALA A 371 -10.86 21.97 -11.08
CA ALA A 371 -11.12 20.91 -12.06
C ALA A 371 -11.32 19.55 -11.37
N THR A 372 -10.56 19.27 -10.31
CA THR A 372 -10.73 18.04 -9.50
C THR A 372 -12.08 18.05 -8.76
N ARG A 373 -12.50 19.19 -8.23
CA ARG A 373 -13.84 19.35 -7.68
C ARG A 373 -14.92 19.10 -8.73
N GLU A 374 -14.80 19.71 -9.93
CA GLU A 374 -15.73 19.53 -11.04
C GLU A 374 -15.82 18.05 -11.48
N LEU A 375 -14.69 17.34 -11.52
CA LEU A 375 -14.68 15.89 -11.77
C LEU A 375 -15.55 15.15 -10.76
N ILE A 376 -15.44 15.44 -9.46
CA ILE A 376 -16.25 14.80 -8.41
C ILE A 376 -17.72 15.16 -8.55
N GLU A 377 -18.04 16.43 -8.77
CA GLU A 377 -19.42 16.90 -8.96
C GLU A 377 -20.12 16.26 -10.17
N THR A 378 -19.39 16.07 -11.27
CA THR A 378 -19.95 15.59 -12.55
C THR A 378 -19.91 14.07 -12.69
N ALA A 379 -18.83 13.41 -12.28
CA ALA A 379 -18.72 11.96 -12.33
C ALA A 379 -19.52 11.26 -11.21
N ARG A 380 -19.75 11.94 -10.08
CA ARG A 380 -20.46 11.42 -8.92
C ARG A 380 -19.97 10.04 -8.46
N PRO A 381 -18.73 9.94 -8.00
CA PRO A 381 -18.26 8.70 -7.38
C PRO A 381 -19.07 8.36 -6.14
N ASP A 382 -19.16 7.08 -5.79
CA ASP A 382 -19.86 6.61 -4.60
C ASP A 382 -19.07 6.89 -3.30
N ASP A 383 -17.74 7.07 -3.41
CA ASP A 383 -16.85 7.45 -2.31
C ASP A 383 -15.56 8.07 -2.89
N ILE A 384 -14.79 8.77 -2.04
CA ILE A 384 -13.47 9.29 -2.39
C ILE A 384 -12.45 9.01 -1.28
N GLY A 385 -11.22 8.76 -1.66
CA GLY A 385 -10.06 8.73 -0.78
C GLY A 385 -9.10 9.85 -1.15
N VAL A 386 -8.98 10.88 -0.31
CA VAL A 386 -8.13 12.04 -0.59
C VAL A 386 -6.84 11.97 0.21
N SER A 387 -5.71 12.14 -0.47
CA SER A 387 -4.39 12.31 0.13
C SER A 387 -3.68 13.52 -0.47
N VAL A 388 -2.55 13.92 0.10
CA VAL A 388 -1.62 14.85 -0.55
C VAL A 388 -0.44 14.09 -1.15
N ALA A 389 0.20 14.70 -2.14
CA ALA A 389 1.37 14.12 -2.80
C ALA A 389 2.49 13.85 -1.77
N TYR A 390 2.89 12.58 -1.67
CA TYR A 390 3.89 12.11 -0.75
C TYR A 390 5.12 11.65 -1.53
N PRO A 391 6.29 12.28 -1.35
CA PRO A 391 7.49 11.99 -2.12
C PRO A 391 8.18 10.72 -1.60
N LEU A 392 7.68 9.56 -1.97
CA LEU A 392 8.24 8.28 -1.56
C LEU A 392 9.63 8.05 -2.17
N PRO A 393 10.63 7.63 -1.38
CA PRO A 393 11.97 7.37 -1.87
C PRO A 393 12.00 6.44 -3.09
N GLY A 394 12.95 6.71 -4.02
CA GLY A 394 13.13 5.97 -5.28
C GLY A 394 12.02 6.15 -6.31
N THR A 395 11.11 7.10 -6.13
CA THR A 395 10.18 7.55 -7.19
C THR A 395 10.78 8.75 -7.93
N LYS A 396 10.39 8.92 -9.21
CA LYS A 396 10.77 10.10 -9.99
C LYS A 396 10.30 11.40 -9.31
N PHE A 397 9.15 11.36 -8.65
CA PHE A 397 8.62 12.49 -7.91
C PHE A 397 9.53 12.88 -6.73
N HIS A 398 10.01 11.88 -5.97
CA HIS A 398 10.97 12.14 -4.89
C HIS A 398 12.26 12.78 -5.42
N GLU A 399 12.80 12.30 -6.55
CA GLU A 399 13.99 12.89 -7.19
C GLU A 399 13.76 14.37 -7.53
N LEU A 400 12.57 14.71 -8.07
CA LEU A 400 12.21 16.08 -8.45
C LEU A 400 12.12 17.06 -7.26
N VAL A 401 11.69 16.57 -6.10
CA VAL A 401 11.48 17.42 -4.91
C VAL A 401 12.54 17.22 -3.83
N SER A 402 13.52 16.36 -4.03
CA SER A 402 14.53 15.99 -3.03
C SER A 402 15.27 17.20 -2.45
N GLY A 403 15.57 18.21 -3.26
CA GLY A 403 16.20 19.47 -2.82
C GLY A 403 15.28 20.40 -2.02
N GLN A 404 13.99 20.09 -1.92
CA GLN A 404 12.97 20.88 -1.20
C GLN A 404 12.46 20.14 0.04
N LEU A 405 12.93 18.93 0.30
CA LEU A 405 12.52 18.16 1.47
C LEU A 405 13.10 18.87 2.72
N GLY A 406 12.20 19.16 3.68
CA GLY A 406 12.59 19.71 4.97
C GLY A 406 13.09 18.61 5.92
N GLU A 407 13.19 18.95 7.21
CA GLU A 407 13.53 17.98 8.27
C GLU A 407 12.51 16.85 8.38
N LYS A 408 11.24 17.15 8.07
CA LYS A 408 10.15 16.15 8.09
C LYS A 408 10.13 15.36 6.78
N THR A 409 10.62 14.13 6.81
CA THR A 409 10.67 13.24 5.66
C THR A 409 9.58 12.17 5.67
N HIS A 410 8.86 11.98 6.80
CA HIS A 410 7.81 10.98 6.94
C HIS A 410 6.62 11.51 7.74
N TRP A 411 5.41 11.00 7.42
CA TRP A 411 4.25 11.21 8.25
C TRP A 411 4.34 10.37 9.53
N GLN A 412 3.79 10.91 10.63
CA GLN A 412 3.67 10.18 11.89
C GLN A 412 2.58 9.10 11.79
N ALA A 413 1.45 9.46 11.17
CA ALA A 413 0.31 8.59 10.97
C ALA A 413 -0.41 8.96 9.67
N SER A 414 -1.24 8.06 9.12
CA SER A 414 -1.87 8.19 7.79
C SER A 414 -2.83 9.39 7.64
N GLY A 415 -3.28 9.95 8.74
CA GLY A 415 -4.20 11.12 8.76
C GLY A 415 -3.51 12.48 8.75
N GLU A 416 -2.20 12.54 8.78
CA GLU A 416 -1.47 13.80 8.98
C GLU A 416 -1.61 14.76 7.81
N LEU A 417 -1.60 14.27 6.56
CA LEU A 417 -1.69 15.06 5.33
C LEU A 417 -0.72 16.26 5.31
N ALA A 418 0.49 16.06 5.80
CA ALA A 418 1.53 17.07 5.78
C ALA A 418 2.25 17.07 4.43
N MET A 419 2.40 18.24 3.82
CA MET A 419 3.32 18.42 2.70
C MET A 419 4.77 18.24 3.19
N MET A 420 5.56 17.43 2.49
CA MET A 420 6.96 17.15 2.80
C MET A 420 7.93 18.03 2.00
N PHE A 421 7.43 18.68 0.98
CA PHE A 421 8.15 19.58 0.10
C PHE A 421 7.36 20.88 -0.05
N GLN A 422 7.95 21.86 -0.70
CA GLN A 422 7.32 23.15 -0.91
C GLN A 422 6.36 23.11 -2.09
N GLY A 423 5.09 22.78 -1.83
CA GLY A 423 4.00 22.88 -2.81
C GLY A 423 3.47 24.30 -2.95
N THR A 424 2.49 24.50 -3.84
CA THR A 424 1.85 25.81 -4.06
C THR A 424 1.17 26.32 -2.78
N TYR A 425 0.47 25.43 -2.07
CA TYR A 425 -0.26 25.76 -0.86
C TYR A 425 0.26 25.03 0.37
N THR A 426 -0.06 25.56 1.54
CA THR A 426 0.26 24.94 2.83
C THR A 426 -0.59 23.68 3.07
N SER A 427 -0.12 22.81 3.97
CA SER A 427 -0.88 21.62 4.40
C SER A 427 -2.26 21.95 4.95
N ALA A 428 -2.43 23.14 5.56
CA ALA A 428 -3.73 23.58 6.09
C ALA A 428 -4.77 23.77 4.98
N PHE A 429 -4.37 24.37 3.86
CA PHE A 429 -5.25 24.52 2.69
C PHE A 429 -5.73 23.17 2.16
N TYR A 430 -4.81 22.24 1.94
CA TYR A 430 -5.16 20.93 1.41
C TYR A 430 -6.05 20.11 2.36
N ARG A 431 -5.92 20.31 3.68
CA ARG A 431 -6.86 19.69 4.64
C ARG A 431 -8.26 20.26 4.50
N GLU A 432 -8.41 21.60 4.36
CA GLU A 432 -9.72 22.21 4.13
C GLU A 432 -10.33 21.78 2.78
N VAL A 433 -9.52 21.73 1.71
CA VAL A 433 -9.95 21.22 0.40
C VAL A 433 -10.42 19.75 0.50
N ARG A 434 -9.64 18.87 1.15
CA ARG A 434 -10.02 17.47 1.36
C ARG A 434 -11.39 17.36 2.05
N ASP A 435 -11.58 18.12 3.13
CA ASP A 435 -12.83 18.06 3.91
C ASP A 435 -14.03 18.49 3.06
N LEU A 436 -13.86 19.55 2.25
CA LEU A 436 -14.90 20.01 1.33
C LEU A 436 -15.17 19.00 0.20
N LEU A 437 -14.14 18.34 -0.35
CA LEU A 437 -14.32 17.31 -1.38
C LEU A 437 -15.08 16.09 -0.85
N HIS A 438 -14.81 15.66 0.40
CA HIS A 438 -15.59 14.59 1.03
C HIS A 438 -17.04 14.97 1.23
N GLU A 439 -17.32 16.24 1.54
CA GLU A 439 -18.71 16.73 1.66
C GLU A 439 -19.41 16.78 0.30
N GLU A 440 -18.71 17.07 -0.82
CA GLU A 440 -19.30 17.04 -2.17
C GLU A 440 -19.91 15.66 -2.49
N VAL A 441 -19.24 14.57 -2.10
CA VAL A 441 -19.76 13.20 -2.31
C VAL A 441 -21.01 12.94 -1.47
N GLY A 442 -21.08 13.49 -0.27
CA GLY A 442 -22.19 13.32 0.67
C GLY A 442 -23.41 14.22 0.44
N VAL A 443 -23.36 15.13 -0.55
CA VAL A 443 -24.45 16.09 -0.81
C VAL A 443 -25.72 15.37 -1.26
N SER A 444 -26.75 15.40 -0.40
CA SER A 444 -28.05 14.76 -0.66
C SER A 444 -29.20 15.76 -0.78
N SER A 445 -29.01 17.03 -0.37
CA SER A 445 -30.06 18.03 -0.38
C SER A 445 -29.62 19.37 -1.00
N PRO A 446 -30.58 20.18 -1.52
CA PRO A 446 -30.29 21.54 -1.98
C PRO A 446 -29.77 22.49 -0.88
N GLN A 447 -30.08 22.20 0.39
CA GLN A 447 -29.60 22.99 1.54
C GLN A 447 -28.12 22.68 1.79
N ASP A 448 -27.71 21.41 1.75
CA ASP A 448 -26.32 20.98 1.87
C ASP A 448 -25.48 21.60 0.76
N SER A 449 -25.96 21.56 -0.48
CA SER A 449 -25.32 22.19 -1.64
C SER A 449 -25.10 23.69 -1.45
N ARG A 450 -26.05 24.42 -0.84
CA ARG A 450 -25.91 25.86 -0.58
C ARG A 450 -24.89 26.12 0.53
N SER A 451 -24.90 25.32 1.58
CA SER A 451 -23.93 25.41 2.68
C SER A 451 -22.51 25.16 2.16
N LEU A 452 -22.32 24.10 1.41
CA LEU A 452 -21.05 23.70 0.85
C LEU A 452 -20.48 24.76 -0.13
N ARG A 453 -21.31 25.30 -1.04
CA ARG A 453 -20.90 26.41 -1.90
C ARG A 453 -20.45 27.64 -1.12
N ARG A 454 -21.09 27.98 0.00
CA ARG A 454 -20.64 29.09 0.87
C ARG A 454 -19.31 28.81 1.52
N ARG A 455 -19.02 27.55 1.89
CA ARG A 455 -17.75 27.17 2.48
C ARG A 455 -16.63 27.21 1.44
N TRP A 456 -16.87 26.68 0.24
CA TRP A 456 -15.94 26.84 -0.89
C TRP A 456 -15.64 28.31 -1.17
N LYS A 457 -16.69 29.16 -1.27
CA LYS A 457 -16.47 30.59 -1.48
C LYS A 457 -15.61 31.24 -0.39
N ARG A 458 -15.77 30.85 0.87
CA ARG A 458 -14.95 31.34 1.98
C ARG A 458 -13.50 30.86 1.89
N LEU A 459 -13.26 29.61 1.53
CA LEU A 459 -11.90 29.08 1.33
C LEU A 459 -11.21 29.81 0.18
N LEU A 460 -11.90 29.96 -0.97
CA LEU A 460 -11.35 30.63 -2.14
C LEU A 460 -11.05 32.13 -1.88
N ALA A 461 -11.86 32.80 -1.09
CA ALA A 461 -11.61 34.21 -0.73
C ALA A 461 -10.35 34.39 0.14
N ARG A 462 -9.86 33.33 0.79
CA ARG A 462 -8.67 33.33 1.64
C ARG A 462 -7.47 32.59 1.02
N GLN A 463 -7.62 32.07 -0.18
CA GLN A 463 -6.64 31.13 -0.76
C GLN A 463 -5.21 31.71 -0.83
N GLU A 464 -5.07 33.03 -1.04
CA GLU A 464 -3.78 33.71 -1.07
C GLU A 464 -3.05 33.64 0.29
N SER A 465 -3.80 33.61 1.40
CA SER A 465 -3.19 33.47 2.74
C SER A 465 -2.60 32.09 3.00
N PHE A 466 -2.86 31.12 2.15
CA PHE A 466 -2.32 29.78 2.22
C PHE A 466 -1.19 29.52 1.22
N LEU A 467 -0.83 30.49 0.37
CA LEU A 467 0.31 30.35 -0.53
C LEU A 467 1.60 30.20 0.26
N ASN A 468 2.47 29.33 -0.19
CA ASN A 468 3.84 29.29 0.31
C ASN A 468 4.59 30.53 -0.21
N LEU A 469 5.25 31.26 0.68
CA LEU A 469 5.91 32.56 0.38
C LEU A 469 7.11 32.43 -0.57
N THR A 470 7.63 31.22 -0.76
CA THR A 470 8.69 30.96 -1.72
C THR A 470 8.08 30.26 -2.94
N PRO A 471 8.29 30.73 -4.17
CA PRO A 471 7.71 30.10 -5.34
C PRO A 471 8.17 28.64 -5.44
N PRO A 472 7.29 27.71 -5.86
CA PRO A 472 7.69 26.35 -6.16
C PRO A 472 8.81 26.37 -7.22
N GLY A 473 9.77 25.46 -7.11
CA GLY A 473 10.83 25.30 -8.11
C GLY A 473 10.23 25.16 -9.53
N PRO A 474 11.03 25.25 -10.59
CA PRO A 474 10.55 25.40 -11.95
C PRO A 474 9.47 24.39 -12.29
N ALA A 475 8.37 24.90 -12.85
CA ALA A 475 7.26 24.07 -13.31
C ALA A 475 7.82 22.97 -14.22
N ILE A 476 7.45 21.73 -13.97
CA ILE A 476 7.87 20.61 -14.82
C ILE A 476 7.28 20.85 -16.19
N ALA A 477 8.14 21.11 -17.18
CA ALA A 477 7.73 21.09 -18.57
C ALA A 477 7.09 19.74 -18.89
N ALA A 478 5.90 19.75 -19.50
CA ALA A 478 5.24 18.55 -19.95
C ALA A 478 6.23 17.73 -20.78
N SER A 479 6.50 16.50 -20.36
CA SER A 479 7.33 15.58 -21.14
C SER A 479 6.56 15.29 -22.44
N PRO A 480 7.16 15.46 -23.63
CA PRO A 480 6.46 15.11 -24.87
C PRO A 480 6.06 13.64 -24.79
N ALA A 481 4.83 13.36 -25.16
CA ALA A 481 4.29 12.01 -25.21
C ALA A 481 5.27 11.12 -25.97
N ALA A 482 5.88 10.16 -25.28
CA ALA A 482 6.68 9.13 -25.91
C ALA A 482 5.73 8.32 -26.79
N GLY A 483 5.86 8.48 -28.11
CA GLY A 483 5.10 7.72 -29.08
C GLY A 483 5.28 6.23 -28.80
N LEU A 484 4.16 5.55 -28.65
CA LEU A 484 4.07 4.11 -28.69
C LEU A 484 4.30 3.68 -30.15
N THR A 485 5.47 3.15 -30.45
CA THR A 485 5.68 2.19 -31.54
C THR A 485 5.90 0.81 -30.97
#